data_1b2bd08885e2a91284769f3b823f4f51
#
_entry.id   1b2bd08885e2a91284769f3b823f4f51
#
_cell.length_a   1.000
_cell.length_b   1.000
_cell.length_c   1.000
_cell.angle_alpha   90.00
_cell.angle_beta   90.00
_cell.angle_gamma   90.00
#
_symmetry.space_group_name_H-M   'P 1'
#
loop_
_entity.id
_entity.type
_entity.pdbx_description
1 polymer ?
#
loop_
_entity_poly.entity_id
_entity_poly.type
_entity_poly.pdbx_seq_one_letter_code
_entity_poly.pdbx_strand_id
1 'polypeptide(L)'
;MTDSRTRRGTLVRRGGICRGLRNVLGMTTGRHAALGALALVLGTSLLAGCADFDESTASPFTPEPTNQASAEVQPENPPPSTTPPAPRTGPLGPCQDADTAVIATCLDTTGGLVTLPDGNSGLVAERRTGRIMQVAPNTTPVEVAKIDVDGSGDGGLLDIALSPTFVEDNLIYAYVTTGTDNRVVRIAPGDTAKEVLGGIPRGASGNGGSLEFAAPDQLMVLTGDTGNPAVAQDPGSLAGKLLRVRSLTPNAAPPRPEVVLSGIGNGGGVCVDPGIATWVTDRTTLEDRLQRVGSDGTVTSPAWTWPDRPGVGGCIAVQGVVAVALGAGKAISALAADPGTGAITTAPSAVAKDTYGQLGGLALGSDGLMWASTINKTAGEPGPNDDKVVKIPMPSGSGGID
;
A
#
# COMPACT_ATOMS: atom_id res chain seq x y z
N MET A 1 -49.34 -52.07 -9.34
CA MET A 1 -49.88 -52.39 -8.03
C MET A 1 -49.51 -51.22 -7.17
N THR A 2 -50.36 -50.22 -7.11
CA THR A 2 -51.31 -49.82 -6.06
C THR A 2 -50.55 -49.41 -4.79
N ASP A 3 -50.69 -48.26 -4.18
CA ASP A 3 -51.77 -47.35 -4.10
C ASP A 3 -51.36 -46.03 -3.44
N SER A 4 -51.93 -44.96 -3.88
CA SER A 4 -52.12 -43.65 -3.39
C SER A 4 -52.45 -43.52 -1.89
N ARG A 5 -52.13 -42.40 -1.27
CA ARG A 5 -53.12 -41.51 -0.60
C ARG A 5 -52.62 -40.14 -0.19
N THR A 6 -53.19 -39.21 -0.83
CA THR A 6 -53.34 -37.78 -0.53
C THR A 6 -54.01 -37.53 0.81
N ARG A 7 -53.60 -36.52 1.56
CA ARG A 7 -54.54 -35.68 2.35
C ARG A 7 -54.10 -34.21 2.42
N ARG A 8 -55.02 -33.41 1.94
CA ARG A 8 -55.10 -31.95 2.07
C ARG A 8 -55.73 -31.59 3.45
N GLY A 9 -55.50 -30.34 3.88
CA GLY A 9 -56.25 -29.67 4.91
C GLY A 9 -55.48 -28.45 5.38
N THR A 10 -55.67 -27.38 4.92
CA THR A 10 -56.70 -26.30 4.95
C THR A 10 -56.32 -25.18 5.92
N LEU A 11 -56.24 -23.99 5.35
CA LEU A 11 -56.13 -22.65 5.95
C LEU A 11 -56.97 -22.44 7.19
N VAL A 12 -56.47 -21.62 8.13
CA VAL A 12 -57.29 -20.57 8.79
C VAL A 12 -56.46 -19.31 9.02
N ARG A 13 -57.09 -18.22 8.67
CA ARG A 13 -56.71 -16.81 8.70
C ARG A 13 -57.18 -16.15 10.00
N ARG A 14 -56.69 -14.97 10.27
CA ARG A 14 -57.15 -13.85 11.14
C ARG A 14 -56.27 -13.69 12.39
N GLY A 15 -55.73 -12.51 12.76
CA GLY A 15 -56.15 -11.15 12.44
C GLY A 15 -56.31 -10.38 13.77
N GLY A 16 -55.80 -9.15 13.83
CA GLY A 16 -56.13 -8.21 14.91
C GLY A 16 -54.93 -7.74 15.72
N ILE A 17 -54.36 -6.62 15.53
CA ILE A 17 -54.69 -5.21 15.75
C ILE A 17 -54.67 -4.80 17.23
N CYS A 18 -53.84 -3.80 17.48
CA CYS A 18 -53.96 -2.62 18.34
C CYS A 18 -53.60 -2.62 19.82
N ARG A 19 -52.74 -1.66 20.12
CA ARG A 19 -52.84 -0.57 21.12
C ARG A 19 -52.63 -0.89 22.61
N GLY A 20 -51.80 -0.05 23.21
CA GLY A 20 -52.05 0.45 24.56
C GLY A 20 -50.80 0.97 25.27
N LEU A 21 -50.68 2.26 25.27
CA LEU A 21 -49.89 3.07 26.22
C LEU A 21 -50.30 2.72 27.67
N ARG A 22 -49.33 2.81 28.60
CA ARG A 22 -49.43 3.75 29.74
C ARG A 22 -48.27 3.58 30.73
N ASN A 23 -47.76 4.74 31.10
CA ASN A 23 -46.95 5.09 32.25
C ASN A 23 -47.40 4.46 33.56
N VAL A 24 -46.44 4.15 34.45
CA VAL A 24 -46.63 4.38 35.89
C VAL A 24 -45.29 4.85 36.48
N LEU A 25 -45.34 6.04 37.05
CA LEU A 25 -44.40 6.61 38.00
C LEU A 25 -44.35 5.76 39.27
N GLY A 26 -43.19 5.61 39.85
CA GLY A 26 -43.01 5.11 41.21
C GLY A 26 -41.87 5.87 41.90
N MET A 27 -42.22 6.93 42.57
CA MET A 27 -41.39 7.66 43.55
C MET A 27 -41.24 6.82 44.81
N THR A 28 -40.00 6.74 45.34
CA THR A 28 -39.79 6.65 46.80
C THR A 28 -38.63 7.51 47.24
N THR A 29 -38.96 8.31 48.20
CA THR A 29 -38.21 9.33 48.93
C THR A 29 -37.27 8.74 49.99
N GLY A 30 -36.18 9.48 50.30
CA GLY A 30 -35.35 9.29 51.53
C GLY A 30 -34.19 10.26 51.54
N ARG A 31 -34.36 11.33 51.98
CA ARG A 31 -34.00 12.32 53.02
C ARG A 31 -32.65 12.03 53.72
N HIS A 32 -31.76 13.02 53.68
CA HIS A 32 -31.09 13.81 54.73
C HIS A 32 -30.13 14.76 54.02
N ALA A 33 -30.37 16.07 53.99
CA ALA A 33 -30.12 17.13 54.96
C ALA A 33 -28.62 17.11 55.43
N ALA A 34 -27.80 18.16 55.40
CA ALA A 34 -28.06 19.59 55.39
C ALA A 34 -26.71 20.34 55.24
N LEU A 35 -26.81 21.59 54.81
CA LEU A 35 -26.01 22.77 55.27
C LEU A 35 -24.67 23.07 54.63
N GLY A 36 -24.61 24.26 54.04
CA GLY A 36 -23.46 25.08 53.77
C GLY A 36 -23.68 26.15 52.71
N ALA A 37 -24.57 27.10 52.96
CA ALA A 37 -24.68 28.32 52.17
C ALA A 37 -23.63 29.34 52.63
N LEU A 38 -23.02 30.08 51.71
CA LEU A 38 -22.66 31.52 51.76
C LEU A 38 -21.87 31.79 50.45
N ALA A 39 -22.44 32.43 49.48
CA ALA A 39 -22.53 33.88 49.26
C ALA A 39 -21.25 34.56 48.84
N LEU A 40 -21.24 35.15 47.77
CA LEU A 40 -21.11 36.53 47.24
C LEU A 40 -20.30 36.51 45.93
N VAL A 41 -20.92 36.82 44.82
CA VAL A 41 -21.16 38.11 44.18
C VAL A 41 -19.89 38.91 43.79
N LEU A 42 -19.88 39.32 42.54
CA LEU A 42 -19.11 40.36 41.82
C LEU A 42 -17.77 39.95 41.19
N GLY A 43 -17.77 40.16 39.91
CA GLY A 43 -16.57 40.26 39.08
C GLY A 43 -16.80 40.09 37.60
N THR A 44 -17.84 40.70 37.02
CA THR A 44 -17.93 40.92 35.55
C THR A 44 -16.87 41.96 35.17
N SER A 45 -15.83 41.53 34.51
CA SER A 45 -14.93 42.41 33.79
C SER A 45 -14.91 41.98 32.31
N LEU A 46 -15.78 42.60 31.57
CA LEU A 46 -15.68 42.71 30.12
C LEU A 46 -14.46 43.56 29.77
N LEU A 47 -13.40 42.91 29.31
CA LEU A 47 -12.34 43.60 28.59
C LEU A 47 -12.63 43.45 27.10
N ALA A 48 -13.50 44.32 26.60
CA ALA A 48 -13.54 44.71 25.19
C ALA A 48 -12.30 45.59 24.94
N GLY A 49 -11.24 45.00 24.47
CA GLY A 49 -10.10 45.73 23.92
C GLY A 49 -10.47 46.21 22.53
N CYS A 50 -11.05 47.38 22.39
CA CYS A 50 -11.04 48.15 21.13
C CYS A 50 -9.60 48.62 20.94
N ALA A 51 -8.92 48.07 19.95
CA ALA A 51 -7.71 48.69 19.43
C ALA A 51 -8.19 49.89 18.55
N ASP A 52 -8.10 51.05 19.12
CA ASP A 52 -8.18 52.31 18.34
C ASP A 52 -6.93 52.39 17.47
N PHE A 53 -7.09 52.19 16.19
CA PHE A 53 -6.04 52.57 15.23
C PHE A 53 -6.07 54.09 15.09
N ASP A 54 -5.04 54.73 15.61
CA ASP A 54 -4.81 56.17 15.42
C ASP A 54 -4.44 56.41 13.96
N GLU A 55 -5.39 56.94 13.22
CA GLU A 55 -5.23 57.30 11.80
C GLU A 55 -4.37 58.57 11.59
N SER A 56 -3.81 59.15 12.66
CA SER A 56 -3.11 60.42 12.58
C SER A 56 -1.64 60.36 12.13
N THR A 57 -1.10 59.17 11.83
CA THR A 57 0.30 59.03 11.37
C THR A 57 0.47 58.33 10.02
N ALA A 58 -0.60 58.15 9.24
CA ALA A 58 -0.49 57.73 7.86
C ALA A 58 -0.08 58.92 6.99
N SER A 59 1.20 59.14 6.84
CA SER A 59 1.74 59.98 5.79
C SER A 59 1.40 59.35 4.45
N PRO A 60 0.82 60.07 3.49
CA PRO A 60 0.57 59.53 2.18
C PRO A 60 1.91 59.12 1.55
N PHE A 61 1.99 57.86 1.13
CA PHE A 61 3.15 57.36 0.39
C PHE A 61 3.18 58.07 -0.97
N THR A 62 4.07 59.04 -1.10
CA THR A 62 4.37 59.68 -2.38
C THR A 62 5.49 58.87 -3.03
N PRO A 63 5.27 58.19 -4.15
CA PRO A 63 6.38 57.52 -4.81
C PRO A 63 7.36 58.57 -5.32
N GLU A 64 8.58 58.54 -4.83
CA GLU A 64 9.67 59.32 -5.42
C GLU A 64 9.96 58.78 -6.84
N PRO A 65 10.08 59.61 -7.85
CA PRO A 65 10.49 59.15 -9.16
C PRO A 65 11.94 58.73 -9.10
N THR A 66 12.19 57.43 -9.11
CA THR A 66 13.53 56.88 -9.31
C THR A 66 14.01 57.27 -10.69
N ASN A 67 15.06 58.06 -10.73
CA ASN A 67 15.78 58.38 -11.97
C ASN A 67 16.15 57.08 -12.68
N GLN A 68 15.71 56.97 -13.92
CA GLN A 68 16.15 55.94 -14.85
C GLN A 68 17.64 56.09 -15.10
N ALA A 69 18.45 55.32 -14.36
CA ALA A 69 19.72 54.88 -14.88
C ALA A 69 19.42 53.63 -15.71
N SER A 70 19.63 53.74 -17.02
CA SER A 70 19.57 52.59 -17.94
C SER A 70 20.57 51.53 -17.52
N ALA A 71 20.16 50.63 -16.65
CA ALA A 71 20.83 49.38 -16.51
C ALA A 71 20.24 48.46 -17.61
N GLU A 72 21.07 48.24 -18.60
CA GLU A 72 20.86 47.19 -19.62
C GLU A 72 20.54 45.89 -18.90
N VAL A 73 19.28 45.47 -18.96
CA VAL A 73 18.86 44.16 -18.42
C VAL A 73 19.51 43.11 -19.32
N GLN A 74 20.61 42.56 -18.85
CA GLN A 74 21.07 41.32 -19.45
C GLN A 74 19.94 40.30 -19.33
N PRO A 75 19.59 39.59 -20.41
CA PRO A 75 18.58 38.58 -20.35
C PRO A 75 19.04 37.53 -19.30
N GLU A 76 18.31 37.44 -18.20
CA GLU A 76 18.46 36.35 -17.25
C GLU A 76 18.39 35.05 -18.02
N ASN A 77 19.26 34.14 -17.61
CA ASN A 77 19.44 32.81 -18.16
C ASN A 77 18.14 32.25 -18.71
N PRO A 78 18.16 31.67 -19.93
CA PRO A 78 17.00 30.97 -20.44
C PRO A 78 16.56 29.93 -19.41
N PRO A 79 15.24 29.70 -19.28
CA PRO A 79 14.73 28.65 -18.37
C PRO A 79 15.50 27.37 -18.61
N PRO A 80 15.80 26.58 -17.57
CA PRO A 80 16.59 25.37 -17.72
C PRO A 80 15.99 24.54 -18.85
N SER A 81 16.79 24.35 -19.88
CA SER A 81 16.42 23.58 -21.05
C SER A 81 16.00 22.19 -20.56
N THR A 82 14.76 21.81 -20.79
CA THR A 82 14.24 20.46 -20.58
C THR A 82 14.73 19.50 -21.67
N THR A 83 15.96 19.70 -22.14
CA THR A 83 16.62 18.73 -23.02
C THR A 83 16.87 17.48 -22.19
N PRO A 84 16.33 16.33 -22.59
CA PRO A 84 16.66 15.08 -21.94
C PRO A 84 18.19 14.95 -21.87
N PRO A 85 18.76 14.46 -20.77
CA PRO A 85 20.20 14.25 -20.67
C PRO A 85 20.66 13.42 -21.86
N ALA A 86 21.70 13.90 -22.55
CA ALA A 86 22.27 13.22 -23.71
C ALA A 86 22.69 11.79 -23.33
N PRO A 87 22.47 10.78 -24.19
CA PRO A 87 22.90 9.43 -23.93
C PRO A 87 24.41 9.41 -23.58
N ARG A 88 24.74 8.66 -22.53
CA ARG A 88 26.16 8.50 -22.12
C ARG A 88 26.91 7.76 -23.23
N THR A 89 27.87 8.42 -23.86
CA THR A 89 28.63 7.89 -25.03
C THR A 89 29.94 7.21 -24.68
N GLY A 90 30.22 6.91 -23.39
CA GLY A 90 31.44 6.21 -22.96
C GLY A 90 31.18 4.73 -22.65
N PRO A 91 32.25 3.91 -22.55
CA PRO A 91 32.11 2.55 -22.04
C PRO A 91 31.56 2.59 -20.63
N LEU A 92 30.46 1.86 -20.40
CA LEU A 92 29.82 1.77 -19.10
C LEU A 92 30.73 1.06 -18.12
N GLY A 93 30.90 1.62 -16.94
CA GLY A 93 31.54 0.95 -15.82
C GLY A 93 30.68 -0.21 -15.28
N PRO A 94 31.22 -1.02 -14.36
CA PRO A 94 30.43 -2.05 -13.68
C PRO A 94 29.26 -1.42 -12.95
N CYS A 95 28.12 -2.10 -12.94
CA CYS A 95 26.88 -1.64 -12.30
C CYS A 95 26.36 -0.30 -12.85
N GLN A 96 26.56 -0.03 -14.14
CA GLN A 96 25.98 1.11 -14.85
C GLN A 96 25.13 0.62 -16.01
N ASP A 97 24.05 1.32 -16.30
CA ASP A 97 23.16 1.05 -17.42
C ASP A 97 23.10 2.26 -18.35
N ALA A 98 22.98 2.01 -19.66
CA ALA A 98 22.84 3.07 -20.66
C ALA A 98 21.43 3.65 -20.67
N ASP A 99 20.44 2.85 -20.28
CA ASP A 99 19.06 3.27 -20.21
C ASP A 99 18.85 4.23 -19.03
N THR A 100 18.42 5.44 -19.31
CA THR A 100 18.16 6.47 -18.29
C THR A 100 16.95 6.16 -17.40
N ALA A 101 16.09 5.24 -17.83
CA ALA A 101 15.00 4.74 -17.01
C ALA A 101 15.50 3.83 -15.87
N VAL A 102 16.68 3.22 -16.02
CA VAL A 102 17.30 2.39 -14.99
C VAL A 102 17.97 3.29 -13.95
N ILE A 103 17.49 3.23 -12.71
CA ILE A 103 17.95 4.06 -11.60
C ILE A 103 18.86 3.34 -10.61
N ALA A 104 18.81 2.02 -10.58
CA ALA A 104 19.72 1.19 -9.78
C ALA A 104 19.98 -0.14 -10.47
N THR A 105 21.18 -0.68 -10.27
CA THR A 105 21.67 -1.94 -10.84
C THR A 105 22.45 -2.74 -9.82
N CYS A 106 22.82 -3.97 -10.16
CA CYS A 106 23.64 -4.86 -9.32
C CYS A 106 23.05 -5.16 -7.94
N LEU A 107 21.74 -5.09 -7.82
CA LEU A 107 21.06 -5.54 -6.62
C LEU A 107 21.05 -7.08 -6.54
N ASP A 108 20.90 -7.65 -5.36
CA ASP A 108 20.51 -9.06 -5.23
C ASP A 108 19.06 -9.22 -5.69
N THR A 109 18.56 -10.46 -5.72
CA THR A 109 17.15 -10.67 -6.10
C THR A 109 16.22 -9.82 -5.23
N THR A 110 15.42 -8.99 -5.88
CA THR A 110 14.60 -8.00 -5.18
C THR A 110 13.32 -8.62 -4.61
N GLY A 111 12.79 -7.99 -3.57
CA GLY A 111 11.44 -8.15 -3.03
C GLY A 111 10.61 -6.89 -3.30
N GLY A 112 9.95 -6.40 -2.26
CA GLY A 112 9.16 -5.17 -2.31
C GLY A 112 9.99 -3.92 -2.56
N LEU A 113 9.28 -2.90 -3.03
CA LEU A 113 9.84 -1.61 -3.40
C LEU A 113 8.88 -0.51 -2.93
N VAL A 114 9.41 0.56 -2.36
CA VAL A 114 8.65 1.77 -2.00
C VAL A 114 9.40 3.02 -2.41
N THR A 115 8.67 4.06 -2.81
CA THR A 115 9.24 5.39 -3.08
C THR A 115 9.31 6.21 -1.80
N LEU A 116 10.35 7.01 -1.64
CA LEU A 116 10.50 7.89 -0.48
C LEU A 116 9.78 9.23 -0.69
N PRO A 117 9.41 9.92 0.42
CA PRO A 117 8.70 11.19 0.34
C PRO A 117 9.47 12.32 -0.36
N ASP A 118 10.78 12.18 -0.56
CA ASP A 118 11.63 13.11 -1.30
C ASP A 118 11.31 13.15 -2.80
N GLY A 119 10.52 12.19 -3.29
CA GLY A 119 10.09 12.08 -4.69
C GLY A 119 11.15 11.64 -5.67
N ASN A 120 12.39 11.42 -5.23
CA ASN A 120 13.52 11.10 -6.10
C ASN A 120 14.29 9.84 -5.70
N SER A 121 14.03 9.29 -4.54
CA SER A 121 14.65 8.07 -4.07
C SER A 121 13.61 7.03 -3.66
N GLY A 122 14.04 5.79 -3.46
CA GLY A 122 13.21 4.68 -3.02
C GLY A 122 13.99 3.70 -2.18
N LEU A 123 13.26 2.81 -1.52
CA LEU A 123 13.84 1.66 -0.83
C LEU A 123 13.45 0.39 -1.56
N VAL A 124 14.39 -0.50 -1.75
CA VAL A 124 14.16 -1.83 -2.33
C VAL A 124 14.67 -2.90 -1.38
N ALA A 125 13.86 -3.92 -1.17
CA ALA A 125 14.22 -5.09 -0.40
C ALA A 125 15.08 -6.03 -1.25
N GLU A 126 16.19 -6.49 -0.72
CA GLU A 126 16.92 -7.63 -1.29
C GLU A 126 16.47 -8.92 -0.56
N ARG A 127 15.71 -9.73 -1.26
CA ARG A 127 14.97 -10.85 -0.70
C ARG A 127 15.85 -11.85 0.06
N ARG A 128 16.97 -12.26 -0.53
CA ARG A 128 17.84 -13.32 0.04
C ARG A 128 18.77 -12.81 1.12
N THR A 129 19.23 -11.57 0.99
CA THR A 129 20.25 -11.01 1.88
C THR A 129 19.64 -10.34 3.10
N GLY A 130 18.34 -9.99 3.05
CA GLY A 130 17.65 -9.22 4.07
C GLY A 130 18.04 -7.74 4.13
N ARG A 131 18.78 -7.24 3.12
CA ARG A 131 19.19 -5.84 3.05
C ARG A 131 18.04 -4.98 2.51
N ILE A 132 17.89 -3.80 3.07
CA ILE A 132 17.05 -2.73 2.54
C ILE A 132 18.01 -1.70 1.92
N MET A 133 17.93 -1.53 0.61
CA MET A 133 18.80 -0.67 -0.15
C MET A 133 18.09 0.61 -0.53
N GLN A 134 18.68 1.77 -0.22
CA GLN A 134 18.23 3.04 -0.79
C GLN A 134 18.79 3.19 -2.19
N VAL A 135 17.93 3.56 -3.12
CA VAL A 135 18.25 3.74 -4.54
C VAL A 135 17.77 5.10 -5.02
N ALA A 136 18.57 5.75 -5.84
CA ALA A 136 18.23 7.01 -6.48
C ALA A 136 18.96 7.15 -7.82
N PRO A 137 18.45 7.97 -8.77
CA PRO A 137 19.10 8.17 -10.05
C PRO A 137 20.55 8.64 -9.91
N ASN A 138 21.44 8.06 -10.70
CA ASN A 138 22.87 8.40 -10.74
C ASN A 138 23.66 8.22 -9.44
N THR A 139 23.15 7.40 -8.50
CA THR A 139 23.84 7.06 -7.26
C THR A 139 24.08 5.56 -7.17
N THR A 140 25.08 5.15 -6.40
CA THR A 140 25.26 3.75 -6.04
C THR A 140 24.26 3.39 -4.94
N PRO A 141 23.57 2.23 -5.00
CA PRO A 141 22.69 1.76 -3.94
C PRO A 141 23.38 1.71 -2.59
N VAL A 142 22.70 2.17 -1.52
CA VAL A 142 23.24 2.25 -0.15
C VAL A 142 22.39 1.38 0.76
N GLU A 143 23.03 0.50 1.55
CA GLU A 143 22.34 -0.27 2.59
C GLU A 143 21.93 0.67 3.73
N VAL A 144 20.64 0.73 4.03
CA VAL A 144 20.09 1.55 5.12
C VAL A 144 19.66 0.70 6.32
N ALA A 145 19.33 -0.56 6.10
CA ALA A 145 19.00 -1.50 7.15
C ALA A 145 19.25 -2.94 6.68
N LYS A 146 19.39 -3.85 7.64
CA LYS A 146 19.48 -5.28 7.39
C LYS A 146 18.66 -6.04 8.41
N ILE A 147 17.91 -7.03 7.97
CA ILE A 147 17.08 -7.92 8.79
C ILE A 147 17.59 -9.35 8.58
N ASP A 148 17.77 -10.09 9.67
CA ASP A 148 18.11 -11.51 9.57
C ASP A 148 16.92 -12.30 9.03
N VAL A 149 17.11 -12.98 7.90
CA VAL A 149 16.06 -13.72 7.19
C VAL A 149 16.54 -15.08 6.75
N ASP A 150 15.61 -16.01 6.57
CA ASP A 150 15.85 -17.24 5.82
C ASP A 150 15.47 -16.99 4.35
N GLY A 151 16.46 -16.63 3.56
CA GLY A 151 16.30 -16.35 2.12
C GLY A 151 16.27 -17.60 1.23
N SER A 152 16.19 -18.81 1.82
CA SER A 152 16.08 -20.07 1.08
C SER A 152 14.71 -20.19 0.40
N GLY A 153 14.64 -20.96 -0.68
CA GLY A 153 13.41 -21.14 -1.43
C GLY A 153 12.83 -19.82 -1.93
N ASP A 154 11.57 -19.61 -1.65
CA ASP A 154 10.83 -18.36 -1.96
C ASP A 154 10.67 -17.42 -0.74
N GLY A 155 11.31 -17.75 0.40
CA GLY A 155 11.34 -16.92 1.60
C GLY A 155 12.36 -15.78 1.54
N GLY A 156 12.50 -15.07 2.65
CA GLY A 156 13.44 -13.96 2.82
C GLY A 156 12.78 -12.63 3.21
N LEU A 157 13.36 -11.51 2.80
CA LEU A 157 12.77 -10.18 2.92
C LEU A 157 11.86 -9.96 1.72
N LEU A 158 10.56 -10.23 1.88
CA LEU A 158 9.64 -10.32 0.76
C LEU A 158 9.03 -8.99 0.37
N ASP A 159 8.69 -8.15 1.36
CA ASP A 159 8.10 -6.84 1.09
C ASP A 159 8.41 -5.84 2.18
N ILE A 160 8.29 -4.55 1.84
CA ILE A 160 8.49 -3.42 2.75
C ILE A 160 7.41 -2.37 2.53
N ALA A 161 7.01 -1.70 3.61
CA ALA A 161 6.12 -0.54 3.60
C ALA A 161 6.66 0.54 4.53
N LEU A 162 6.52 1.81 4.14
CA LEU A 162 6.86 2.93 5.01
C LEU A 162 5.79 3.13 6.07
N SER A 163 6.20 3.55 7.27
CA SER A 163 5.27 4.07 8.27
C SER A 163 4.45 5.22 7.65
N PRO A 164 3.16 5.35 7.95
CA PRO A 164 2.38 6.52 7.56
C PRO A 164 2.94 7.85 8.09
N THR A 165 3.77 7.79 9.14
CA THR A 165 4.50 8.91 9.74
C THR A 165 6.01 8.82 9.47
N PHE A 166 6.41 8.20 8.37
CA PHE A 166 7.83 7.92 8.05
C PHE A 166 8.73 9.17 8.12
N VAL A 167 8.22 10.33 7.72
CA VAL A 167 8.98 11.59 7.80
C VAL A 167 9.38 11.94 9.25
N GLU A 168 8.59 11.47 10.22
CA GLU A 168 8.80 11.75 11.66
C GLU A 168 9.56 10.61 12.34
N ASP A 169 9.22 9.35 12.03
CA ASP A 169 9.68 8.19 12.77
C ASP A 169 10.72 7.33 12.05
N ASN A 170 10.89 7.52 10.74
CA ASN A 170 11.76 6.73 9.86
C ASN A 170 11.52 5.21 9.94
N LEU A 171 10.32 4.77 10.35
CA LEU A 171 10.03 3.36 10.50
C LEU A 171 9.68 2.71 9.17
N ILE A 172 10.27 1.55 8.94
CA ILE A 172 10.00 0.65 7.83
C ILE A 172 9.37 -0.61 8.40
N TYR A 173 8.25 -1.03 7.84
CA TYR A 173 7.63 -2.32 8.10
C TYR A 173 8.11 -3.31 7.05
N ALA A 174 8.35 -4.55 7.45
CA ALA A 174 8.86 -5.58 6.55
C ALA A 174 8.17 -6.91 6.79
N TYR A 175 7.82 -7.61 5.71
CA TYR A 175 7.40 -9.00 5.76
C TYR A 175 8.59 -9.90 5.51
N VAL A 176 8.89 -10.77 6.46
CA VAL A 176 10.09 -11.59 6.43
C VAL A 176 9.80 -13.05 6.73
N THR A 177 10.59 -13.94 6.11
CA THR A 177 10.67 -15.35 6.48
C THR A 177 11.86 -15.55 7.40
N THR A 178 11.64 -16.18 8.54
CA THR A 178 12.67 -16.58 9.50
C THR A 178 12.88 -18.10 9.51
N GLY A 179 13.78 -18.59 10.33
CA GLY A 179 13.97 -20.03 10.52
C GLY A 179 12.72 -20.76 11.08
N THR A 180 11.79 -20.06 11.69
CA THR A 180 10.64 -20.64 12.41
C THR A 180 9.28 -20.29 11.82
N ASP A 181 9.10 -19.08 11.30
CA ASP A 181 7.82 -18.57 10.81
C ASP A 181 8.02 -17.47 9.75
N ASN A 182 6.94 -17.04 9.14
CA ASN A 182 6.85 -15.75 8.47
C ASN A 182 6.32 -14.73 9.48
N ARG A 183 6.77 -13.49 9.38
CA ARG A 183 6.35 -12.43 10.31
C ARG A 183 6.43 -11.03 9.72
N VAL A 184 5.72 -10.11 10.36
CA VAL A 184 5.87 -8.68 10.13
C VAL A 184 6.75 -8.11 11.24
N VAL A 185 7.77 -7.39 10.85
CA VAL A 185 8.64 -6.62 11.75
C VAL A 185 8.62 -5.15 11.39
N ARG A 186 9.06 -4.27 12.30
CA ARG A 186 9.37 -2.89 12.00
C ARG A 186 10.81 -2.57 12.41
N ILE A 187 11.46 -1.70 11.65
CA ILE A 187 12.85 -1.31 11.87
C ILE A 187 13.03 0.17 11.51
N ALA A 188 13.83 0.89 12.30
CA ALA A 188 14.42 2.16 11.90
C ALA A 188 15.85 1.93 11.38
N PRO A 189 16.36 2.77 10.48
CA PRO A 189 17.74 2.69 10.02
C PRO A 189 18.72 2.66 11.19
N GLY A 190 19.63 1.66 11.19
CA GLY A 190 20.62 1.47 12.27
C GLY A 190 20.11 0.83 13.56
N ASP A 191 18.84 0.47 13.64
CA ASP A 191 18.23 -0.21 14.80
C ASP A 191 18.05 -1.73 14.54
N THR A 192 17.61 -2.45 15.56
CA THR A 192 17.25 -3.87 15.48
C THR A 192 15.76 -4.01 15.14
N ALA A 193 15.43 -4.92 14.22
CA ALA A 193 14.05 -5.20 13.85
C ALA A 193 13.23 -5.71 15.05
N LYS A 194 12.01 -5.20 15.21
CA LYS A 194 11.08 -5.53 16.30
C LYS A 194 9.83 -6.18 15.71
N GLU A 195 9.43 -7.32 16.28
CA GLU A 195 8.24 -8.06 15.83
C GLU A 195 6.96 -7.25 16.07
N VAL A 196 6.10 -7.20 15.04
CA VAL A 196 4.75 -6.61 15.08
C VAL A 196 3.67 -7.70 15.01
N LEU A 197 3.86 -8.68 14.13
CA LEU A 197 2.98 -9.84 13.99
C LEU A 197 3.84 -11.06 13.69
N GLY A 198 3.87 -12.04 14.58
CA GLY A 198 4.56 -13.32 14.40
C GLY A 198 3.60 -14.50 14.25
N GLY A 199 4.18 -15.69 14.13
CA GLY A 199 3.41 -16.93 14.09
C GLY A 199 2.62 -17.16 12.79
N ILE A 200 2.97 -16.47 11.70
CA ILE A 200 2.45 -16.79 10.37
C ILE A 200 3.18 -18.07 9.90
N PRO A 201 2.47 -19.15 9.59
CA PRO A 201 3.12 -20.38 9.17
C PRO A 201 4.07 -20.17 7.98
N ARG A 202 5.20 -20.89 7.99
CA ARG A 202 6.13 -20.98 6.86
C ARG A 202 6.13 -22.37 6.25
N GLY A 203 6.51 -22.46 4.97
CA GLY A 203 6.70 -23.71 4.25
C GLY A 203 8.07 -23.79 3.57
N ALA A 204 8.34 -24.90 2.90
CA ALA A 204 9.46 -24.99 1.98
C ALA A 204 9.24 -24.10 0.73
N SER A 205 8.00 -23.77 0.44
CA SER A 205 7.53 -22.84 -0.60
C SER A 205 6.20 -22.25 -0.15
N GLY A 206 5.65 -21.29 -0.94
CA GLY A 206 4.38 -20.65 -0.61
C GLY A 206 4.51 -19.65 0.56
N ASN A 207 5.69 -19.07 0.74
CA ASN A 207 5.94 -18.06 1.78
C ASN A 207 5.57 -16.64 1.33
N GLY A 208 5.02 -16.48 0.14
CA GLY A 208 4.68 -15.17 -0.42
C GLY A 208 4.02 -14.25 0.60
N GLY A 209 4.39 -12.98 0.59
CA GLY A 209 3.88 -11.98 1.53
C GLY A 209 4.06 -10.57 1.00
N SER A 210 3.12 -9.70 1.33
CA SER A 210 3.13 -8.30 0.94
C SER A 210 2.47 -7.43 1.99
N LEU A 211 2.84 -6.15 2.03
CA LEU A 211 2.42 -5.17 3.02
C LEU A 211 1.93 -3.90 2.33
N GLU A 212 0.80 -3.33 2.81
CA GLU A 212 0.35 -2.01 2.39
C GLU A 212 -0.48 -1.36 3.50
N PHE A 213 -0.30 -0.07 3.72
CA PHE A 213 -1.13 0.69 4.64
C PHE A 213 -2.43 1.14 3.96
N ALA A 214 -3.57 0.61 4.43
CA ALA A 214 -4.88 1.07 3.98
C ALA A 214 -5.35 2.34 4.73
N ALA A 215 -4.84 2.54 5.94
CA ALA A 215 -5.01 3.74 6.76
C ALA A 215 -3.85 3.81 7.77
N PRO A 216 -3.62 4.95 8.44
CA PRO A 216 -2.50 5.10 9.38
C PRO A 216 -2.45 4.03 10.48
N ASP A 217 -3.59 3.49 10.88
CA ASP A 217 -3.73 2.44 11.90
C ASP A 217 -4.11 1.07 11.31
N GLN A 218 -4.01 0.88 9.99
CA GLN A 218 -4.45 -0.34 9.31
C GLN A 218 -3.42 -0.82 8.30
N LEU A 219 -2.60 -1.77 8.73
CA LEU A 219 -1.69 -2.48 7.85
C LEU A 219 -2.39 -3.71 7.26
N MET A 220 -2.46 -3.77 5.94
CA MET A 220 -2.89 -4.97 5.21
C MET A 220 -1.68 -5.88 5.04
N VAL A 221 -1.84 -7.15 5.36
CA VAL A 221 -0.78 -8.16 5.29
C VAL A 221 -1.30 -9.33 4.46
N LEU A 222 -0.70 -9.54 3.30
CA LEU A 222 -0.94 -10.71 2.47
C LEU A 222 -0.01 -11.83 2.91
N THR A 223 -0.51 -13.06 3.00
CA THR A 223 0.27 -14.24 3.39
C THR A 223 0.04 -15.39 2.43
N GLY A 224 1.10 -16.13 2.10
CA GLY A 224 1.03 -17.31 1.27
C GLY A 224 0.50 -18.55 1.99
N ASP A 225 0.16 -19.58 1.22
CA ASP A 225 -0.45 -20.83 1.69
C ASP A 225 0.57 -21.91 2.16
N THR A 226 1.83 -21.54 2.23
CA THR A 226 2.94 -22.46 2.61
C THR A 226 3.10 -23.68 1.70
N GLY A 227 2.60 -23.61 0.47
CA GLY A 227 2.55 -24.72 -0.49
C GLY A 227 1.45 -25.76 -0.17
N ASN A 228 0.54 -25.45 0.73
CA ASN A 228 -0.59 -26.28 1.11
C ASN A 228 -1.92 -25.51 1.05
N PRO A 229 -2.67 -25.61 -0.03
CA PRO A 229 -3.93 -24.88 -0.19
C PRO A 229 -4.98 -25.14 0.90
N ALA A 230 -4.89 -26.25 1.62
CA ALA A 230 -5.83 -26.56 2.70
C ALA A 230 -5.69 -25.60 3.89
N VAL A 231 -4.49 -25.13 4.20
CA VAL A 231 -4.27 -24.18 5.31
C VAL A 231 -4.84 -22.79 4.97
N ALA A 232 -4.97 -22.47 3.68
CA ALA A 232 -5.58 -21.21 3.25
C ALA A 232 -7.10 -21.15 3.55
N GLN A 233 -7.75 -22.28 3.76
CA GLN A 233 -9.16 -22.37 4.15
C GLN A 233 -9.35 -22.53 5.66
N ASP A 234 -8.30 -22.90 6.40
CA ASP A 234 -8.38 -23.04 7.86
C ASP A 234 -8.54 -21.67 8.54
N PRO A 235 -9.66 -21.40 9.25
CA PRO A 235 -9.86 -20.15 9.96
C PRO A 235 -8.90 -19.99 11.16
N GLY A 236 -8.31 -21.10 11.61
CA GLY A 236 -7.29 -21.13 12.67
C GLY A 236 -5.91 -20.69 12.20
N SER A 237 -5.62 -20.74 10.89
CA SER A 237 -4.32 -20.41 10.31
C SER A 237 -4.24 -18.96 9.85
N LEU A 238 -3.05 -18.35 9.97
CA LEU A 238 -2.72 -17.06 9.37
C LEU A 238 -2.13 -17.19 7.95
N ALA A 239 -1.89 -18.42 7.47
CA ALA A 239 -1.40 -18.65 6.11
C ALA A 239 -2.53 -18.61 5.08
N GLY A 240 -2.22 -18.13 3.87
CA GLY A 240 -3.16 -18.04 2.78
C GLY A 240 -4.30 -17.02 3.01
N LYS A 241 -3.97 -15.87 3.55
CA LYS A 241 -4.93 -14.84 3.97
C LYS A 241 -4.54 -13.43 3.51
N LEU A 242 -5.54 -12.58 3.38
CA LEU A 242 -5.38 -11.15 3.54
C LEU A 242 -5.80 -10.78 4.96
N LEU A 243 -4.88 -10.26 5.74
CA LEU A 243 -5.06 -9.89 7.13
C LEU A 243 -5.11 -8.36 7.26
N ARG A 244 -5.91 -7.86 8.20
CA ARG A 244 -5.89 -6.47 8.65
C ARG A 244 -5.32 -6.40 10.05
N VAL A 245 -4.17 -5.76 10.20
CA VAL A 245 -3.46 -5.57 11.47
C VAL A 245 -3.66 -4.14 11.94
N ARG A 246 -4.25 -3.98 13.13
CA ARG A 246 -4.51 -2.65 13.74
C ARG A 246 -3.57 -2.33 14.90
N SER A 247 -2.97 -3.35 15.50
CA SER A 247 -1.97 -3.16 16.56
C SER A 247 -0.58 -3.25 15.97
N LEU A 248 0.09 -2.10 15.88
CA LEU A 248 1.41 -1.96 15.28
C LEU A 248 2.52 -1.80 16.34
N THR A 249 2.18 -1.96 17.62
CA THR A 249 3.13 -1.87 18.74
C THR A 249 3.91 -3.19 18.86
N PRO A 250 5.24 -3.16 18.78
CA PRO A 250 6.07 -4.36 18.91
C PRO A 250 5.93 -5.00 20.30
N ASN A 251 6.05 -6.32 20.32
CA ASN A 251 6.11 -7.13 21.56
C ASN A 251 4.89 -6.96 22.49
N ALA A 252 3.86 -6.24 22.09
CA ALA A 252 2.57 -6.35 22.75
C ALA A 252 1.98 -7.73 22.39
N ALA A 253 1.17 -8.35 23.26
CA ALA A 253 0.35 -9.48 22.86
C ALA A 253 -0.74 -8.93 21.92
N PRO A 254 -0.53 -8.89 20.60
CA PRO A 254 -1.45 -8.21 19.72
C PRO A 254 -2.76 -8.99 19.70
N PRO A 255 -3.91 -8.32 19.62
CA PRO A 255 -5.14 -8.99 19.29
C PRO A 255 -4.93 -9.71 17.94
N ARG A 256 -5.55 -10.88 17.79
CA ARG A 256 -5.48 -11.62 16.53
C ARG A 256 -5.90 -10.70 15.37
N PRO A 257 -5.15 -10.68 14.26
CA PRO A 257 -5.50 -9.86 13.11
C PRO A 257 -6.87 -10.28 12.54
N GLU A 258 -7.59 -9.34 11.99
CA GLU A 258 -8.83 -9.60 11.27
C GLU A 258 -8.52 -10.28 9.94
N VAL A 259 -9.20 -11.39 9.66
CA VAL A 259 -9.13 -12.07 8.35
C VAL A 259 -10.09 -11.38 7.41
N VAL A 260 -9.58 -10.70 6.39
CA VAL A 260 -10.38 -9.99 5.39
C VAL A 260 -10.72 -10.90 4.21
N LEU A 261 -9.76 -11.74 3.78
CA LEU A 261 -9.92 -12.69 2.69
C LEU A 261 -9.16 -13.98 3.03
N SER A 262 -9.74 -15.11 2.67
CA SER A 262 -9.13 -16.44 2.81
C SER A 262 -8.96 -17.10 1.44
N GLY A 263 -8.17 -18.17 1.39
CA GLY A 263 -7.98 -18.93 0.15
C GLY A 263 -6.96 -18.31 -0.79
N ILE A 264 -6.04 -17.50 -0.25
CA ILE A 264 -4.88 -17.02 -1.00
C ILE A 264 -3.93 -18.21 -1.23
N GLY A 265 -3.40 -18.32 -2.44
CA GLY A 265 -2.35 -19.27 -2.77
C GLY A 265 -0.97 -18.75 -2.34
N ASN A 266 -0.01 -18.64 -3.27
CA ASN A 266 1.33 -18.14 -2.90
C ASN A 266 1.40 -16.62 -2.75
N GLY A 267 0.29 -15.88 -2.92
CA GLY A 267 0.32 -14.43 -2.86
C GLY A 267 1.24 -13.78 -3.91
N GLY A 268 0.98 -12.56 -4.25
CA GLY A 268 1.82 -11.73 -5.13
C GLY A 268 2.07 -10.39 -4.48
N GLY A 269 1.07 -9.53 -4.45
CA GLY A 269 1.09 -8.21 -3.85
C GLY A 269 -0.26 -7.80 -3.29
N VAL A 270 -0.25 -6.87 -2.38
CA VAL A 270 -1.43 -6.10 -1.96
C VAL A 270 -1.21 -4.64 -2.32
N CYS A 271 -2.22 -4.00 -2.88
CA CYS A 271 -2.18 -2.58 -3.21
C CYS A 271 -3.52 -1.90 -2.88
N VAL A 272 -3.44 -0.71 -2.37
CA VAL A 272 -4.60 0.05 -1.90
C VAL A 272 -4.87 1.21 -2.85
N ASP A 273 -6.10 1.29 -3.35
CA ASP A 273 -6.63 2.48 -4.00
C ASP A 273 -7.45 3.23 -2.95
N PRO A 274 -6.94 4.35 -2.41
CA PRO A 274 -7.52 4.99 -1.23
C PRO A 274 -8.99 5.36 -1.42
N GLY A 275 -9.85 4.91 -0.49
CA GLY A 275 -11.28 5.16 -0.53
C GLY A 275 -12.07 4.32 -1.55
N ILE A 276 -11.40 3.52 -2.38
CA ILE A 276 -12.00 2.73 -3.46
C ILE A 276 -11.94 1.23 -3.15
N ALA A 277 -10.74 0.67 -3.05
CA ALA A 277 -10.57 -0.76 -2.85
C ALA A 277 -9.16 -1.14 -2.37
N THR A 278 -9.05 -2.32 -1.79
CA THR A 278 -7.80 -3.07 -1.66
C THR A 278 -7.78 -4.16 -2.72
N TRP A 279 -6.71 -4.23 -3.49
CA TRP A 279 -6.50 -5.22 -4.52
C TRP A 279 -5.42 -6.22 -4.08
N VAL A 280 -5.59 -7.46 -4.48
CA VAL A 280 -4.69 -8.56 -4.12
C VAL A 280 -4.36 -9.35 -5.37
N THR A 281 -3.09 -9.47 -5.69
CA THR A 281 -2.61 -10.40 -6.71
C THR A 281 -2.25 -11.73 -6.05
N ASP A 282 -2.62 -12.81 -6.68
CA ASP A 282 -2.49 -14.15 -6.10
C ASP A 282 -2.13 -15.19 -7.16
N ARG A 283 -1.20 -16.06 -6.81
CA ARG A 283 -0.73 -17.18 -7.64
C ARG A 283 -1.24 -18.49 -7.08
N THR A 284 -2.09 -19.15 -7.82
CA THR A 284 -2.57 -20.48 -7.46
C THR A 284 -1.96 -21.56 -8.35
N THR A 285 -2.24 -22.81 -8.06
CA THR A 285 -1.81 -23.93 -8.92
C THR A 285 -2.54 -23.97 -10.26
N LEU A 286 -3.69 -23.33 -10.37
CA LEU A 286 -4.56 -23.35 -11.54
C LEU A 286 -4.41 -22.10 -12.42
N GLU A 287 -4.35 -20.94 -11.79
CA GLU A 287 -4.35 -19.63 -12.44
C GLU A 287 -3.67 -18.59 -11.57
N ASP A 288 -3.20 -17.51 -12.17
CA ASP A 288 -2.95 -16.27 -11.44
C ASP A 288 -4.21 -15.43 -11.46
N ARG A 289 -4.47 -14.66 -10.40
CA ARG A 289 -5.69 -13.90 -10.27
C ARG A 289 -5.49 -12.56 -9.56
N LEU A 290 -6.38 -11.63 -9.86
CA LEU A 290 -6.57 -10.40 -9.13
C LEU A 290 -7.88 -10.51 -8.34
N GLN A 291 -7.86 -10.11 -7.08
CA GLN A 291 -9.01 -10.09 -6.19
C GLN A 291 -9.22 -8.67 -5.68
N ARG A 292 -10.45 -8.32 -5.34
CA ARG A 292 -10.82 -6.98 -4.89
C ARG A 292 -11.60 -7.06 -3.58
N VAL A 293 -11.24 -6.19 -2.65
CA VAL A 293 -12.03 -5.88 -1.46
C VAL A 293 -12.41 -4.39 -1.54
N GLY A 294 -13.65 -4.10 -1.78
CA GLY A 294 -14.18 -2.73 -1.84
C GLY A 294 -14.07 -2.02 -0.49
N SER A 295 -14.12 -0.69 -0.50
CA SER A 295 -14.13 0.11 0.73
C SER A 295 -15.36 -0.16 1.61
N ASP A 296 -16.44 -0.68 1.02
CA ASP A 296 -17.66 -1.16 1.68
C ASP A 296 -17.53 -2.59 2.24
N GLY A 297 -16.38 -3.24 2.06
CA GLY A 297 -16.14 -4.63 2.45
C GLY A 297 -16.62 -5.67 1.43
N THR A 298 -17.19 -5.27 0.31
CA THR A 298 -17.61 -6.20 -0.75
C THR A 298 -16.39 -6.90 -1.36
N VAL A 299 -16.41 -8.23 -1.42
CA VAL A 299 -15.34 -9.05 -1.99
C VAL A 299 -15.71 -9.51 -3.39
N THR A 300 -14.82 -9.27 -4.36
CA THR A 300 -14.88 -9.84 -5.71
C THR A 300 -13.65 -10.73 -5.90
N SER A 301 -13.88 -12.05 -5.98
CA SER A 301 -12.82 -13.05 -6.07
C SER A 301 -13.22 -14.16 -7.05
N PRO A 302 -12.58 -14.25 -8.22
CA PRO A 302 -11.63 -13.29 -8.78
C PRO A 302 -12.31 -12.05 -9.37
N ALA A 303 -11.59 -10.92 -9.41
CA ALA A 303 -11.95 -9.75 -10.22
C ALA A 303 -11.38 -9.87 -11.65
N TRP A 304 -10.25 -10.56 -11.78
CA TRP A 304 -9.63 -10.94 -13.05
C TRP A 304 -8.81 -12.22 -12.89
N THR A 305 -8.66 -12.99 -13.97
CA THR A 305 -7.82 -14.20 -14.00
C THR A 305 -6.87 -14.20 -15.18
N TRP A 306 -5.67 -14.77 -14.97
CA TRP A 306 -4.70 -15.10 -15.99
C TRP A 306 -4.49 -16.62 -16.00
N PRO A 307 -5.17 -17.37 -16.92
CA PRO A 307 -5.03 -18.82 -16.99
C PRO A 307 -3.63 -19.30 -17.39
N ASP A 308 -2.88 -18.46 -18.11
CA ASP A 308 -1.51 -18.68 -18.57
C ASP A 308 -0.46 -18.50 -17.46
N ARG A 309 -0.86 -18.04 -16.28
CA ARG A 309 -0.03 -17.91 -15.08
C ARG A 309 1.25 -17.11 -15.33
N PRO A 310 1.16 -15.83 -15.70
CA PRO A 310 2.31 -14.98 -16.02
C PRO A 310 3.17 -14.64 -14.81
N GLY A 311 2.86 -15.15 -13.61
CA GLY A 311 3.60 -14.90 -12.38
C GLY A 311 3.33 -13.52 -11.81
N VAL A 312 2.07 -13.25 -11.42
CA VAL A 312 1.70 -11.95 -10.83
C VAL A 312 2.50 -11.67 -9.57
N GLY A 313 3.04 -10.47 -9.48
CA GLY A 313 3.87 -9.96 -8.38
C GLY A 313 3.22 -8.78 -7.66
N GLY A 314 4.05 -7.81 -7.27
CA GLY A 314 3.59 -6.55 -6.68
C GLY A 314 2.66 -5.78 -7.59
N CYS A 315 1.85 -4.92 -7.00
CA CYS A 315 0.90 -4.08 -7.71
C CYS A 315 0.91 -2.65 -7.18
N ILE A 316 0.33 -1.74 -7.95
CA ILE A 316 -0.08 -0.41 -7.54
C ILE A 316 -1.51 -0.19 -7.99
N ALA A 317 -2.27 0.61 -7.24
CA ALA A 317 -3.63 0.96 -7.60
C ALA A 317 -3.88 2.45 -7.36
N VAL A 318 -4.42 3.12 -8.36
CA VAL A 318 -4.73 4.54 -8.31
C VAL A 318 -5.91 4.88 -9.22
N GLN A 319 -6.95 5.50 -8.63
CA GLN A 319 -8.13 5.97 -9.37
C GLN A 319 -8.77 4.91 -10.29
N GLY A 320 -8.84 3.67 -9.80
CA GLY A 320 -9.42 2.55 -10.55
C GLY A 320 -8.47 1.89 -11.56
N VAL A 321 -7.25 2.40 -11.76
CA VAL A 321 -6.24 1.72 -12.56
C VAL A 321 -5.39 0.84 -11.65
N VAL A 322 -5.26 -0.43 -12.01
CA VAL A 322 -4.42 -1.40 -11.29
C VAL A 322 -3.29 -1.86 -12.21
N ALA A 323 -2.06 -1.61 -11.82
CA ALA A 323 -0.88 -2.12 -12.52
C ALA A 323 -0.27 -3.27 -11.73
N VAL A 324 0.04 -4.37 -12.40
CA VAL A 324 0.52 -5.63 -11.79
C VAL A 324 1.82 -6.05 -12.47
N ALA A 325 2.88 -6.25 -11.70
CA ALA A 325 4.13 -6.81 -12.19
C ALA A 325 3.93 -8.28 -12.58
N LEU A 326 4.50 -8.67 -13.72
CA LEU A 326 4.46 -10.03 -14.23
C LEU A 326 5.89 -10.59 -14.32
N GLY A 327 6.21 -11.58 -13.50
CA GLY A 327 7.51 -12.23 -13.51
C GLY A 327 7.73 -13.00 -14.82
N ALA A 328 7.10 -14.15 -14.99
CA ALA A 328 7.22 -14.95 -16.21
C ALA A 328 6.66 -14.24 -17.45
N GLY A 329 5.68 -13.36 -17.28
CA GLY A 329 5.11 -12.54 -18.35
C GLY A 329 6.01 -11.40 -18.81
N LYS A 330 7.06 -11.06 -18.07
CA LYS A 330 8.07 -10.03 -18.38
C LYS A 330 7.45 -8.70 -18.80
N ALA A 331 6.46 -8.24 -18.05
CA ALA A 331 5.66 -7.04 -18.36
C ALA A 331 5.04 -6.45 -17.10
N ILE A 332 4.43 -5.29 -17.24
CA ILE A 332 3.41 -4.80 -16.32
C ILE A 332 2.06 -4.97 -17.01
N SER A 333 1.11 -5.60 -16.32
CA SER A 333 -0.28 -5.72 -16.76
C SER A 333 -1.09 -4.57 -16.19
N ALA A 334 -1.64 -3.72 -17.03
CA ALA A 334 -2.48 -2.60 -16.62
C ALA A 334 -3.96 -2.92 -16.86
N LEU A 335 -4.76 -2.80 -15.81
CA LEU A 335 -6.19 -3.08 -15.79
C LEU A 335 -6.94 -1.79 -15.41
N ALA A 336 -8.08 -1.56 -16.03
CA ALA A 336 -8.99 -0.49 -15.64
C ALA A 336 -10.25 -1.08 -15.02
N ALA A 337 -10.54 -0.66 -13.79
CA ALA A 337 -11.78 -1.01 -13.11
C ALA A 337 -12.83 0.07 -13.36
N ASP A 338 -14.06 -0.35 -13.61
CA ASP A 338 -15.19 0.55 -13.73
C ASP A 338 -15.39 1.36 -12.42
N PRO A 339 -15.45 2.69 -12.47
CA PRO A 339 -15.50 3.52 -11.27
C PRO A 339 -16.74 3.27 -10.37
N GLY A 340 -17.86 2.85 -10.96
CA GLY A 340 -19.10 2.64 -10.21
C GLY A 340 -19.23 1.24 -9.62
N THR A 341 -18.76 0.21 -10.33
CA THR A 341 -18.93 -1.20 -9.96
C THR A 341 -17.64 -1.87 -9.50
N GLY A 342 -16.48 -1.29 -9.84
CA GLY A 342 -15.17 -1.91 -9.63
C GLY A 342 -14.92 -3.15 -10.51
N ALA A 343 -15.76 -3.38 -11.52
CA ALA A 343 -15.60 -4.50 -12.44
C ALA A 343 -14.51 -4.22 -13.48
N ILE A 344 -13.73 -5.24 -13.81
CA ILE A 344 -12.77 -5.20 -14.92
C ILE A 344 -13.43 -5.86 -16.11
N THR A 345 -13.78 -5.07 -17.11
CA THR A 345 -14.56 -5.52 -18.28
C THR A 345 -13.74 -5.59 -19.56
N THR A 346 -12.54 -5.01 -19.56
CA THR A 346 -11.62 -4.99 -20.71
C THR A 346 -10.36 -5.79 -20.40
N ALA A 347 -9.81 -6.43 -21.44
CA ALA A 347 -8.55 -7.15 -21.30
C ALA A 347 -7.41 -6.20 -20.88
N PRO A 348 -6.50 -6.66 -20.00
CA PRO A 348 -5.36 -5.86 -19.59
C PRO A 348 -4.45 -5.48 -20.76
N SER A 349 -3.87 -4.29 -20.70
CA SER A 349 -2.79 -3.89 -21.60
C SER A 349 -1.43 -4.22 -20.99
N ALA A 350 -0.45 -4.59 -21.86
CA ALA A 350 0.92 -4.87 -21.43
C ALA A 350 1.79 -3.63 -21.61
N VAL A 351 2.55 -3.27 -20.57
CA VAL A 351 3.51 -2.16 -20.55
C VAL A 351 4.91 -2.71 -20.32
N ALA A 352 5.91 -2.13 -20.98
CA ALA A 352 7.34 -2.51 -20.89
C ALA A 352 7.60 -4.02 -21.13
N LYS A 353 6.80 -4.66 -21.98
CA LYS A 353 6.89 -6.08 -22.27
C LYS A 353 8.27 -6.43 -22.84
N ASP A 354 8.91 -7.47 -22.28
CA ASP A 354 10.21 -8.01 -22.67
C ASP A 354 11.37 -6.98 -22.62
N THR A 355 11.18 -5.82 -21.96
CA THR A 355 12.18 -4.74 -21.92
C THR A 355 13.20 -4.95 -20.80
N TYR A 356 12.75 -5.29 -19.59
CA TYR A 356 13.61 -5.41 -18.40
C TYR A 356 13.68 -6.84 -17.84
N GLY A 357 13.06 -7.80 -18.51
CA GLY A 357 12.95 -9.18 -18.03
C GLY A 357 11.84 -9.33 -17.00
N GLN A 358 12.05 -10.18 -16.00
CA GLN A 358 11.07 -10.50 -14.98
C GLN A 358 10.91 -9.34 -13.98
N LEU A 359 9.66 -8.91 -13.77
CA LEU A 359 9.33 -7.83 -12.84
C LEU A 359 8.69 -8.40 -11.57
N GLY A 360 9.05 -7.83 -10.41
CA GLY A 360 8.60 -8.28 -9.10
C GLY A 360 7.84 -7.23 -8.30
N GLY A 361 8.52 -6.24 -7.74
CA GLY A 361 7.93 -5.15 -6.96
C GLY A 361 7.51 -3.98 -7.82
N LEU A 362 6.44 -3.29 -7.42
CA LEU A 362 5.98 -2.02 -8.01
C LEU A 362 5.76 -0.99 -6.91
N ALA A 363 6.07 0.27 -7.20
CA ALA A 363 5.68 1.42 -6.39
C ALA A 363 5.32 2.61 -7.29
N LEU A 364 4.47 3.51 -6.80
CA LEU A 364 4.12 4.74 -7.51
C LEU A 364 5.00 5.88 -7.02
N GLY A 365 5.73 6.52 -7.94
CA GLY A 365 6.48 7.73 -7.64
C GLY A 365 5.60 8.96 -7.53
N SER A 366 6.04 9.95 -6.78
CA SER A 366 5.35 11.25 -6.69
C SER A 366 5.35 12.03 -8.02
N ASP A 367 6.24 11.64 -8.95
CA ASP A 367 6.30 12.12 -10.33
C ASP A 367 5.27 11.43 -11.26
N GLY A 368 4.44 10.52 -10.72
CA GLY A 368 3.46 9.75 -11.47
C GLY A 368 4.05 8.61 -12.30
N LEU A 369 5.35 8.34 -12.18
CA LEU A 369 5.97 7.19 -12.82
C LEU A 369 5.86 5.95 -11.94
N MET A 370 5.72 4.79 -12.56
CA MET A 370 5.86 3.51 -11.88
C MET A 370 7.34 3.21 -11.66
N TRP A 371 7.70 2.86 -10.45
CA TRP A 371 8.98 2.25 -10.14
C TRP A 371 8.78 0.74 -10.13
N ALA A 372 9.62 0.02 -10.84
CA ALA A 372 9.56 -1.43 -10.90
C ALA A 372 10.92 -2.04 -10.56
N SER A 373 10.92 -3.12 -9.78
CA SER A 373 12.12 -3.89 -9.52
C SER A 373 12.13 -5.18 -10.33
N THR A 374 13.32 -5.60 -10.82
CA THR A 374 13.47 -6.86 -11.53
C THR A 374 13.82 -7.99 -10.59
N ILE A 375 13.47 -9.23 -10.98
CA ILE A 375 13.73 -10.47 -10.26
C ILE A 375 14.44 -11.49 -11.16
N ASN A 376 15.26 -11.05 -12.11
CA ASN A 376 15.91 -11.89 -13.11
C ASN A 376 16.84 -12.95 -12.47
N LYS A 377 17.45 -12.62 -11.31
CA LYS A 377 18.28 -13.56 -10.52
C LYS A 377 17.50 -14.66 -9.82
N THR A 378 16.17 -14.54 -9.73
CA THR A 378 15.34 -15.57 -9.07
C THR A 378 15.03 -16.73 -10.01
N ALA A 379 14.55 -16.45 -11.21
CA ALA A 379 14.06 -17.47 -12.13
C ALA A 379 14.25 -17.09 -13.62
N GLY A 380 14.95 -15.99 -13.91
CA GLY A 380 15.23 -15.53 -15.26
C GLY A 380 16.66 -15.87 -15.71
N GLU A 381 17.07 -15.25 -16.79
CA GLU A 381 18.44 -15.22 -17.26
C GLU A 381 19.04 -13.86 -16.89
N PRO A 382 19.74 -13.75 -15.74
CA PRO A 382 20.24 -12.46 -15.29
C PRO A 382 21.36 -11.97 -16.19
N GLY A 383 21.27 -10.71 -16.59
CA GLY A 383 22.36 -9.99 -17.20
C GLY A 383 23.42 -9.56 -16.17
N PRO A 384 24.55 -9.00 -16.61
CA PRO A 384 25.67 -8.66 -15.72
C PRO A 384 25.33 -7.57 -14.69
N ASN A 385 24.32 -6.77 -14.94
CA ASN A 385 23.90 -5.64 -14.09
C ASN A 385 22.57 -5.89 -13.36
N ASP A 386 21.99 -7.09 -13.44
CA ASP A 386 20.77 -7.44 -12.70
C ASP A 386 21.05 -7.64 -11.20
N ASP A 387 20.07 -7.55 -10.30
CA ASP A 387 18.72 -7.03 -10.59
C ASP A 387 18.71 -5.51 -10.55
N LYS A 388 17.63 -4.90 -11.02
CA LYS A 388 17.54 -3.46 -11.29
C LYS A 388 16.30 -2.85 -10.67
N VAL A 389 16.32 -1.53 -10.51
CA VAL A 389 15.11 -0.71 -10.33
C VAL A 389 14.99 0.25 -11.51
N VAL A 390 13.80 0.32 -12.10
CA VAL A 390 13.52 1.10 -13.30
C VAL A 390 12.30 1.98 -13.12
N LYS A 391 12.26 3.14 -13.80
CA LYS A 391 11.09 4.03 -13.90
C LYS A 391 10.35 3.79 -15.22
N ILE A 392 9.06 3.59 -15.16
CA ILE A 392 8.21 3.27 -16.31
C ILE A 392 7.00 4.21 -16.29
N PRO A 393 6.61 4.84 -17.42
CA PRO A 393 5.41 5.65 -17.48
C PRO A 393 4.16 4.85 -17.10
N MET A 394 3.25 5.47 -16.32
CA MET A 394 1.92 4.92 -16.11
C MET A 394 1.21 4.80 -17.46
N PRO A 395 0.53 3.68 -17.73
CA PRO A 395 -0.33 3.60 -18.88
C PRO A 395 -1.45 4.66 -18.73
N SER A 396 -1.63 5.48 -19.73
CA SER A 396 -2.80 6.35 -19.80
C SER A 396 -4.03 5.44 -19.81
N GLY A 397 -4.88 5.58 -18.79
CA GLY A 397 -6.16 4.89 -18.78
C GLY A 397 -6.88 5.24 -20.10
N SER A 398 -7.24 4.24 -20.88
CA SER A 398 -7.98 4.43 -22.14
C SER A 398 -9.44 4.80 -21.84
N GLY A 399 -9.63 5.96 -21.24
CA GLY A 399 -10.85 6.71 -21.12
C GLY A 399 -10.64 8.03 -21.83
N GLY A 400 -10.33 7.98 -23.12
CA GLY A 400 -10.36 9.18 -23.96
C GLY A 400 -11.77 9.73 -23.92
N ILE A 401 -11.90 10.90 -23.31
CA ILE A 401 -12.97 11.83 -23.63
C ILE A 401 -12.38 12.65 -24.77
N ASP A 402 -12.75 12.29 -26.01
CA ASP A 402 -12.69 13.20 -27.16
C ASP A 402 -13.81 14.22 -27.06
#